data_baa21a109eb6c395a89f2a5443774499
#
_entry.id   baa21a109eb6c395a89f2a5443774499
#
_cell.length_a   1.000
_cell.length_b   1.000
_cell.length_c   1.000
_cell.angle_alpha   90.00
_cell.angle_beta   90.00
_cell.angle_gamma   90.00
#
_symmetry.space_group_name_H-M   'P 1'
#
loop_
_entity.id
_entity.type
_entity.pdbx_description
1 polymer ?
#
loop_
_entity_poly.entity_id
_entity_poly.type
_entity_poly.pdbx_seq_one_letter_code
_entity_poly.pdbx_strand_id
1 'polypeptide(L)'
;MKPREAAESFEKLKKDLASGNIRKAYLLFGSERYLRNFYEKKLLAAMGGARDDMNTNIYDTSPVSSSDIIDQAQTMPFFAENRVIVVRYSGFFKKNPEDLANFLSKAPDTTKFIFVEDEADARLKIYKQVSDIGLCVEFTTQSDKFLLQNIGVYLKNAGKRMSQDDATYLIDVIGTDMGKLISELEKLVCFAYEREVITREDIDIICSKNVEDRIFEMIDAIMKKDMQVCMDRYEDLLALKIQPARIIVMLEKQFLWMLQLKSMSENGYHLQDIIETIAYKKESDPETGAVKRTRGPIGEYQVKIYLQQASPIALGDLQKAVSLCETADEDFKSGRMNERMAAEALMVKLCKLGE
;
A
#
# COMPACT_ATOMS: atom_id res chain seq x y z
N MET A 1 -13.47 -11.42 3.20
CA MET A 1 -14.71 -11.18 2.39
C MET A 1 -14.41 -11.55 0.93
N LYS A 2 -15.38 -11.99 0.11
CA LYS A 2 -15.13 -12.17 -1.33
C LYS A 2 -14.92 -10.80 -1.98
N PRO A 3 -14.07 -10.65 -3.02
CA PRO A 3 -13.76 -9.34 -3.62
C PRO A 3 -15.00 -8.56 -4.08
N ARG A 4 -16.02 -9.24 -4.58
CA ARG A 4 -17.30 -8.62 -4.99
C ARG A 4 -18.07 -8.05 -3.78
N GLU A 5 -18.15 -8.80 -2.69
CA GLU A 5 -18.81 -8.37 -1.46
C GLU A 5 -18.10 -7.15 -0.84
N ALA A 6 -16.74 -7.12 -0.89
CA ALA A 6 -15.96 -5.98 -0.43
C ALA A 6 -16.27 -4.72 -1.26
N ALA A 7 -16.33 -4.83 -2.59
CA ALA A 7 -16.71 -3.71 -3.45
C ALA A 7 -18.15 -3.23 -3.20
N GLU A 8 -19.10 -4.16 -3.06
CA GLU A 8 -20.50 -3.82 -2.78
C GLU A 8 -20.68 -3.16 -1.41
N SER A 9 -19.95 -3.62 -0.38
CA SER A 9 -19.99 -3.01 0.96
C SER A 9 -19.39 -1.61 0.95
N PHE A 10 -18.35 -1.40 0.18
CA PHE A 10 -17.73 -0.08 0.03
C PHE A 10 -18.66 0.92 -0.68
N GLU A 11 -19.36 0.51 -1.73
CA GLU A 11 -20.36 1.37 -2.39
C GLU A 11 -21.55 1.68 -1.46
N LYS A 12 -21.98 0.73 -0.62
CA LYS A 12 -23.02 0.97 0.42
C LYS A 12 -22.55 2.02 1.42
N LEU A 13 -21.30 1.96 1.90
CA LEU A 13 -20.72 2.96 2.80
C LEU A 13 -20.75 4.37 2.17
N LYS A 14 -20.35 4.50 0.92
CA LYS A 14 -20.39 5.78 0.20
C LYS A 14 -21.83 6.33 0.10
N LYS A 15 -22.79 5.44 -0.19
CA LYS A 15 -24.21 5.80 -0.27
C LYS A 15 -24.76 6.24 1.09
N ASP A 16 -24.45 5.51 2.17
CA ASP A 16 -24.85 5.88 3.53
C ASP A 16 -24.35 7.28 3.89
N LEU A 17 -23.05 7.56 3.63
CA LEU A 17 -22.45 8.88 3.87
C LEU A 17 -23.06 10.00 3.00
N ALA A 18 -23.37 9.72 1.73
CA ALA A 18 -23.95 10.70 0.82
C ALA A 18 -25.42 11.03 1.14
N SER A 19 -26.18 10.04 1.61
CA SER A 19 -27.60 10.20 1.96
C SER A 19 -27.83 10.69 3.39
N GLY A 20 -26.80 10.68 4.26
CA GLY A 20 -26.94 10.94 5.70
C GLY A 20 -27.64 9.83 6.48
N ASN A 21 -27.97 8.71 5.84
CA ASN A 21 -28.63 7.59 6.51
C ASN A 21 -27.60 6.68 7.18
N ILE A 22 -27.12 7.11 8.34
CA ILE A 22 -26.03 6.43 9.06
C ILE A 22 -26.57 5.31 9.93
N ARG A 23 -26.00 4.10 9.74
CA ARG A 23 -26.38 2.90 10.47
C ARG A 23 -25.89 2.94 11.92
N LYS A 24 -26.34 1.99 12.72
CA LYS A 24 -26.00 1.86 14.14
C LYS A 24 -24.55 1.47 14.38
N ALA A 25 -23.99 0.59 13.52
CA ALA A 25 -22.62 0.12 13.65
C ALA A 25 -21.89 0.01 12.30
N TYR A 26 -20.60 0.30 12.29
CA TYR A 26 -19.71 0.06 11.18
C TYR A 26 -18.47 -0.68 11.65
N LEU A 27 -18.04 -1.68 10.87
CA LEU A 27 -16.74 -2.32 11.00
C LEU A 27 -15.92 -2.00 9.76
N LEU A 28 -14.81 -1.29 9.95
CA LEU A 28 -13.84 -0.94 8.92
C LEU A 28 -12.59 -1.78 9.13
N PHE A 29 -12.25 -2.67 8.20
CA PHE A 29 -11.10 -3.56 8.36
C PHE A 29 -10.36 -3.80 7.03
N GLY A 30 -9.20 -4.46 7.08
CA GLY A 30 -8.40 -4.78 5.90
C GLY A 30 -7.05 -4.06 5.84
N SER A 31 -6.26 -4.33 4.81
CA SER A 31 -4.87 -3.88 4.70
C SER A 31 -4.70 -2.39 4.35
N GLU A 32 -5.73 -1.75 3.76
CA GLU A 32 -5.64 -0.36 3.29
C GLU A 32 -5.93 0.63 4.43
N ARG A 33 -4.89 0.95 5.19
CA ARG A 33 -4.97 1.78 6.40
C ARG A 33 -5.46 3.20 6.15
N TYR A 34 -5.03 3.80 5.02
CA TYR A 34 -5.42 5.18 4.70
C TYR A 34 -6.93 5.31 4.51
N LEU A 35 -7.54 4.42 3.74
CA LEU A 35 -8.97 4.44 3.50
C LEU A 35 -9.77 4.14 4.77
N ARG A 36 -9.33 3.18 5.60
CA ARG A 36 -9.96 2.93 6.91
C ARG A 36 -10.01 4.20 7.74
N ASN A 37 -8.89 4.89 7.92
CA ASN A 37 -8.80 6.11 8.72
C ASN A 37 -9.61 7.26 8.10
N PHE A 38 -9.61 7.37 6.77
CA PHE A 38 -10.37 8.40 6.05
C PHE A 38 -11.88 8.21 6.24
N TYR A 39 -12.39 7.00 6.09
CA TYR A 39 -13.81 6.71 6.25
C TYR A 39 -14.25 6.68 7.71
N GLU A 40 -13.39 6.30 8.64
CA GLU A 40 -13.63 6.46 10.08
C GLU A 40 -13.90 7.92 10.44
N LYS A 41 -13.02 8.85 10.01
CA LYS A 41 -13.21 10.29 10.25
C LYS A 41 -14.51 10.81 9.64
N LYS A 42 -14.85 10.37 8.42
CA LYS A 42 -16.11 10.76 7.78
C LYS A 42 -17.34 10.20 8.52
N LEU A 43 -17.32 8.96 8.96
CA LEU A 43 -18.39 8.35 9.74
C LEU A 43 -18.55 9.05 11.09
N LEU A 44 -17.44 9.31 11.80
CA LEU A 44 -17.46 10.02 13.07
C LEU A 44 -18.15 11.38 12.93
N ALA A 45 -17.76 12.18 11.93
CA ALA A 45 -18.40 13.46 11.65
C ALA A 45 -19.89 13.31 11.27
N ALA A 46 -20.24 12.32 10.44
CA ALA A 46 -21.62 12.06 10.02
C ALA A 46 -22.52 11.57 11.18
N MET A 47 -21.95 10.98 12.22
CA MET A 47 -22.65 10.59 13.45
C MET A 47 -22.78 11.73 14.46
N GLY A 48 -22.26 12.93 14.13
CA GLY A 48 -22.26 14.09 15.02
C GLY A 48 -21.17 14.04 16.09
N GLY A 49 -20.19 13.12 15.99
CA GLY A 49 -19.09 12.98 16.93
C GLY A 49 -17.88 13.83 16.52
N ALA A 50 -17.12 14.29 17.52
CA ALA A 50 -15.82 14.90 17.37
C ALA A 50 -14.82 14.27 18.36
N ARG A 51 -13.52 14.39 18.07
CA ARG A 51 -12.48 13.70 18.86
C ARG A 51 -12.46 14.10 20.35
N ASP A 52 -12.83 15.34 20.65
CA ASP A 52 -12.78 15.92 21.99
C ASP A 52 -14.19 16.24 22.53
N ASP A 53 -15.22 15.55 22.00
CA ASP A 53 -16.61 15.73 22.41
C ASP A 53 -16.98 14.82 23.59
N MET A 54 -17.81 15.33 24.52
CA MET A 54 -18.31 14.57 25.67
C MET A 54 -19.14 13.34 25.28
N ASN A 55 -19.68 13.31 24.06
CA ASN A 55 -20.47 12.23 23.52
C ASN A 55 -19.67 11.23 22.67
N THR A 56 -18.36 11.45 22.54
CA THR A 56 -17.47 10.58 21.75
C THR A 56 -16.44 9.89 22.63
N ASN A 57 -16.46 8.57 22.65
CA ASN A 57 -15.47 7.76 23.36
C ASN A 57 -14.60 7.03 22.35
N ILE A 58 -13.30 7.28 22.37
CA ILE A 58 -12.32 6.66 21.47
C ILE A 58 -11.42 5.73 22.28
N TYR A 59 -11.43 4.45 21.95
CA TYR A 59 -10.60 3.41 22.52
C TYR A 59 -9.55 3.01 21.47
N ASP A 60 -8.33 3.52 21.60
CA ASP A 60 -7.22 3.30 20.66
C ASP A 60 -5.96 2.68 21.29
N THR A 61 -6.05 2.35 22.59
CA THR A 61 -4.97 1.72 23.36
C THR A 61 -5.39 0.33 23.85
N SER A 62 -4.66 -0.69 23.45
CA SER A 62 -4.87 -2.07 23.93
C SER A 62 -4.24 -2.28 25.32
N PRO A 63 -4.85 -3.07 26.26
CA PRO A 63 -6.08 -3.83 26.05
C PRO A 63 -7.35 -2.99 26.26
N VAL A 64 -8.34 -3.17 25.39
CA VAL A 64 -9.67 -2.57 25.52
C VAL A 64 -10.57 -3.59 26.20
N SER A 65 -11.34 -3.16 27.23
CA SER A 65 -12.32 -3.98 27.90
C SER A 65 -13.69 -3.91 27.19
N SER A 66 -14.31 -5.07 26.95
CA SER A 66 -15.69 -5.12 26.43
C SER A 66 -16.70 -4.54 27.41
N SER A 67 -16.48 -4.73 28.73
CA SER A 67 -17.32 -4.13 29.77
C SER A 67 -17.32 -2.61 29.75
N ASP A 68 -16.15 -1.98 29.57
CA ASP A 68 -16.04 -0.52 29.53
C ASP A 68 -16.81 0.06 28.32
N ILE A 69 -16.77 -0.65 27.18
CA ILE A 69 -17.54 -0.27 25.99
C ILE A 69 -19.04 -0.39 26.26
N ILE A 70 -19.49 -1.48 26.90
CA ILE A 70 -20.89 -1.70 27.24
C ILE A 70 -21.38 -0.61 28.18
N ASP A 71 -20.64 -0.30 29.25
CA ASP A 71 -21.01 0.71 30.25
C ASP A 71 -21.13 2.10 29.59
N GLN A 72 -20.19 2.47 28.76
CA GLN A 72 -20.25 3.73 28.02
C GLN A 72 -21.39 3.75 27.00
N ALA A 73 -21.68 2.62 26.35
CA ALA A 73 -22.75 2.51 25.38
C ALA A 73 -24.16 2.64 25.97
N GLN A 74 -24.32 2.34 27.25
CA GLN A 74 -25.57 2.49 27.97
C GLN A 74 -25.80 3.92 28.48
N THR A 75 -24.76 4.75 28.49
CA THR A 75 -24.86 6.14 28.94
C THR A 75 -25.57 6.99 27.87
N MET A 76 -26.60 7.74 28.25
CA MET A 76 -27.31 8.63 27.35
C MET A 76 -26.42 9.76 26.82
N PRO A 77 -26.58 10.19 25.55
CA PRO A 77 -25.85 11.34 25.03
C PRO A 77 -26.24 12.63 25.78
N PHE A 78 -25.25 13.50 25.99
CA PHE A 78 -25.43 14.78 26.69
C PHE A 78 -25.65 15.89 25.68
N PHE A 79 -26.86 16.44 25.61
CA PHE A 79 -27.26 17.47 24.65
C PHE A 79 -26.93 17.19 23.17
N ALA A 80 -26.90 15.91 22.77
CA ALA A 80 -26.63 15.47 21.40
C ALA A 80 -27.61 14.35 20.99
N GLU A 81 -27.76 14.11 19.70
CA GLU A 81 -28.60 13.03 19.19
C GLU A 81 -27.96 11.66 19.40
N ASN A 82 -26.65 11.56 19.27
CA ASN A 82 -25.94 10.29 19.34
C ASN A 82 -24.78 10.35 20.33
N ARG A 83 -24.53 9.22 20.97
CA ARG A 83 -23.25 8.86 21.57
C ARG A 83 -22.47 8.00 20.56
N VAL A 84 -21.21 8.36 20.31
CA VAL A 84 -20.38 7.66 19.35
C VAL A 84 -19.24 6.95 20.06
N ILE A 85 -19.11 5.64 19.83
CA ILE A 85 -18.05 4.82 20.39
C ILE A 85 -17.17 4.32 19.24
N VAL A 86 -15.92 4.73 19.27
CA VAL A 86 -14.88 4.32 18.29
C VAL A 86 -13.93 3.36 18.98
N VAL A 87 -13.79 2.16 18.43
CA VAL A 87 -12.90 1.12 18.97
C VAL A 87 -11.90 0.71 17.90
N ARG A 88 -10.62 0.94 18.18
CA ARG A 88 -9.53 0.66 17.24
C ARG A 88 -8.65 -0.46 17.75
N TYR A 89 -8.30 -1.39 16.87
CA TYR A 89 -7.29 -2.43 17.08
C TYR A 89 -7.48 -3.25 18.37
N SER A 90 -8.73 -3.46 18.74
CA SER A 90 -9.10 -4.21 19.96
C SER A 90 -8.83 -5.71 19.87
N GLY A 91 -8.81 -6.24 18.65
CA GLY A 91 -8.74 -7.67 18.38
C GLY A 91 -10.05 -8.42 18.67
N PHE A 92 -11.16 -7.73 18.91
CA PHE A 92 -12.46 -8.36 19.21
C PHE A 92 -12.98 -9.21 18.05
N PHE A 93 -12.67 -8.85 16.83
CA PHE A 93 -13.04 -9.59 15.63
C PHE A 93 -12.12 -10.80 15.34
N LYS A 94 -11.21 -11.10 16.28
CA LYS A 94 -10.45 -12.37 16.38
C LYS A 94 -10.78 -13.15 17.65
N LYS A 95 -11.05 -12.45 18.78
CA LYS A 95 -11.28 -13.03 20.11
C LYS A 95 -12.74 -13.33 20.42
N ASN A 96 -13.68 -12.68 19.72
CA ASN A 96 -15.13 -12.84 19.87
C ASN A 96 -15.65 -12.68 21.32
N PRO A 97 -15.58 -11.47 21.93
CA PRO A 97 -16.16 -11.22 23.24
C PRO A 97 -17.68 -11.40 23.18
N GLU A 98 -18.21 -12.46 23.86
CA GLU A 98 -19.60 -12.82 23.75
C GLU A 98 -20.53 -11.81 24.43
N ASP A 99 -20.08 -11.17 25.52
CA ASP A 99 -20.79 -10.12 26.23
C ASP A 99 -21.09 -8.92 25.31
N LEU A 100 -20.07 -8.39 24.64
CA LEU A 100 -20.23 -7.29 23.68
C LEU A 100 -21.06 -7.71 22.48
N ALA A 101 -20.83 -8.91 21.93
CA ALA A 101 -21.61 -9.43 20.80
C ALA A 101 -23.11 -9.54 21.15
N ASN A 102 -23.46 -9.99 22.37
CA ASN A 102 -24.84 -10.06 22.83
C ASN A 102 -25.46 -8.70 23.11
N PHE A 103 -24.63 -7.72 23.53
CA PHE A 103 -25.07 -6.37 23.85
C PHE A 103 -25.38 -5.54 22.59
N LEU A 104 -24.59 -5.66 21.53
CA LEU A 104 -24.70 -4.84 20.31
C LEU A 104 -26.14 -4.79 19.74
N SER A 105 -26.84 -5.92 19.73
CA SER A 105 -28.24 -5.99 19.27
C SER A 105 -29.22 -5.26 20.18
N LYS A 106 -28.89 -5.11 21.49
CA LYS A 106 -29.69 -4.49 22.51
C LYS A 106 -29.27 -3.08 22.86
N ALA A 107 -28.17 -2.59 22.27
CA ALA A 107 -27.65 -1.27 22.53
C ALA A 107 -28.70 -0.18 22.21
N PRO A 108 -28.74 0.96 22.93
CA PRO A 108 -29.66 2.06 22.65
C PRO A 108 -29.52 2.56 21.20
N ASP A 109 -30.60 3.02 20.58
CA ASP A 109 -30.58 3.55 19.22
C ASP A 109 -29.79 4.87 19.09
N THR A 110 -29.65 5.56 20.21
CA THR A 110 -28.83 6.77 20.33
C THR A 110 -27.33 6.47 20.37
N THR A 111 -26.92 5.19 20.51
CA THR A 111 -25.51 4.82 20.52
C THR A 111 -25.06 4.29 19.17
N LYS A 112 -23.98 4.87 18.62
CA LYS A 112 -23.39 4.50 17.35
C LYS A 112 -21.99 3.92 17.57
N PHE A 113 -21.62 2.93 16.79
CA PHE A 113 -20.33 2.23 16.91
C PHE A 113 -19.53 2.31 15.64
N ILE A 114 -18.23 2.57 15.77
CA ILE A 114 -17.25 2.45 14.69
C ILE A 114 -16.11 1.55 15.18
N PHE A 115 -16.01 0.36 14.60
CA PHE A 115 -14.90 -0.56 14.86
C PHE A 115 -13.89 -0.45 13.74
N VAL A 116 -12.60 -0.35 14.08
CA VAL A 116 -11.49 -0.29 13.12
C VAL A 116 -10.48 -1.38 13.48
N GLU A 117 -10.28 -2.33 12.56
CA GLU A 117 -9.43 -3.50 12.78
C GLU A 117 -8.52 -3.76 11.56
N ASP A 118 -7.39 -4.44 11.76
CA ASP A 118 -6.56 -4.87 10.64
C ASP A 118 -7.17 -6.07 9.91
N GLU A 119 -7.82 -6.97 10.67
CA GLU A 119 -8.44 -8.19 10.16
C GLU A 119 -9.70 -8.50 10.95
N ALA A 120 -10.66 -9.19 10.30
CA ALA A 120 -11.89 -9.65 10.95
C ALA A 120 -12.30 -11.02 10.43
N ASP A 121 -12.73 -11.91 11.35
CA ASP A 121 -13.28 -13.22 11.00
C ASP A 121 -14.81 -13.14 10.91
N ALA A 122 -15.32 -13.28 9.68
CA ALA A 122 -16.76 -13.22 9.38
C ALA A 122 -17.58 -14.35 10.02
N ARG A 123 -16.95 -15.41 10.53
CA ARG A 123 -17.63 -16.53 11.21
C ARG A 123 -18.02 -16.18 12.62
N LEU A 124 -17.35 -15.22 13.25
CA LEU A 124 -17.55 -14.84 14.64
C LEU A 124 -18.90 -14.16 14.87
N LYS A 125 -19.45 -14.36 16.06
CA LYS A 125 -20.74 -13.80 16.46
C LYS A 125 -20.75 -12.28 16.42
N ILE A 126 -19.68 -11.64 16.91
CA ILE A 126 -19.57 -10.18 16.92
C ILE A 126 -19.61 -9.60 15.51
N TYR A 127 -18.95 -10.24 14.53
CA TYR A 127 -19.01 -9.82 13.13
C TYR A 127 -20.44 -9.87 12.58
N LYS A 128 -21.14 -10.98 12.81
CA LYS A 128 -22.53 -11.17 12.38
C LYS A 128 -23.45 -10.12 12.99
N GLN A 129 -23.30 -9.85 14.30
CA GLN A 129 -24.09 -8.82 14.97
C GLN A 129 -23.85 -7.42 14.39
N VAL A 130 -22.59 -7.04 14.11
CA VAL A 130 -22.31 -5.76 13.44
C VAL A 130 -22.88 -5.74 12.03
N SER A 131 -22.84 -6.85 11.31
CA SER A 131 -23.43 -6.95 9.96
C SER A 131 -24.96 -6.80 9.97
N ASP A 132 -25.62 -7.32 11.00
CA ASP A 132 -27.09 -7.27 11.15
C ASP A 132 -27.60 -5.85 11.46
N ILE A 133 -26.91 -5.12 12.34
CA ILE A 133 -27.31 -3.77 12.77
C ILE A 133 -26.63 -2.65 12.00
N GLY A 134 -25.71 -2.98 11.08
CA GLY A 134 -24.81 -2.01 10.47
C GLY A 134 -24.22 -2.44 9.15
N LEU A 135 -22.91 -2.22 9.00
CA LEU A 135 -22.17 -2.54 7.80
C LEU A 135 -20.72 -2.91 8.10
N CYS A 136 -20.27 -4.05 7.56
CA CYS A 136 -18.85 -4.45 7.57
C CYS A 136 -18.22 -4.12 6.22
N VAL A 137 -17.12 -3.38 6.22
CA VAL A 137 -16.42 -2.92 5.00
C VAL A 137 -14.96 -3.35 5.06
N GLU A 138 -14.54 -4.12 4.07
CA GLU A 138 -13.15 -4.54 3.91
C GLU A 138 -12.41 -3.63 2.93
N PHE A 139 -11.34 -3.01 3.39
CA PHE A 139 -10.44 -2.18 2.58
C PHE A 139 -9.19 -2.97 2.22
N THR A 140 -9.16 -3.46 0.99
CA THR A 140 -8.02 -4.17 0.40
C THR A 140 -7.20 -3.23 -0.50
N THR A 141 -6.03 -3.70 -0.95
CA THR A 141 -5.23 -2.98 -1.95
C THR A 141 -6.10 -2.60 -3.14
N GLN A 142 -6.04 -1.35 -3.54
CA GLN A 142 -6.91 -0.78 -4.55
C GLN A 142 -6.37 -1.04 -5.97
N SER A 143 -7.28 -1.08 -6.96
CA SER A 143 -6.90 -1.18 -8.36
C SER A 143 -6.29 0.13 -8.88
N ASP A 144 -5.42 0.06 -9.89
CA ASP A 144 -4.84 1.24 -10.54
C ASP A 144 -5.93 2.22 -11.02
N LYS A 145 -7.04 1.69 -11.54
CA LYS A 145 -8.19 2.51 -11.94
C LYS A 145 -8.76 3.34 -10.79
N PHE A 146 -8.87 2.74 -9.60
CA PHE A 146 -9.34 3.43 -8.40
C PHE A 146 -8.33 4.49 -7.96
N LEU A 147 -7.03 4.18 -7.97
CA LEU A 147 -5.96 5.11 -7.63
C LEU A 147 -5.96 6.31 -8.58
N LEU A 148 -6.01 6.09 -9.89
CA LEU A 148 -6.08 7.15 -10.91
C LEU A 148 -7.30 8.05 -10.73
N GLN A 149 -8.46 7.48 -10.43
CA GLN A 149 -9.67 8.26 -10.16
C GLN A 149 -9.50 9.14 -8.92
N ASN A 150 -8.90 8.62 -7.84
CA ASN A 150 -8.68 9.39 -6.61
C ASN A 150 -7.63 10.49 -6.80
N ILE A 151 -6.54 10.23 -7.54
CA ILE A 151 -5.57 11.26 -7.95
C ILE A 151 -6.28 12.39 -8.69
N GLY A 152 -7.11 12.05 -9.68
CA GLY A 152 -7.87 13.04 -10.45
C GLY A 152 -8.82 13.88 -9.59
N VAL A 153 -9.55 13.24 -8.67
CA VAL A 153 -10.43 13.95 -7.72
C VAL A 153 -9.63 14.86 -6.78
N TYR A 154 -8.52 14.37 -6.24
CA TYR A 154 -7.64 15.14 -5.35
C TYR A 154 -7.11 16.40 -6.05
N LEU A 155 -6.53 16.23 -7.23
CA LEU A 155 -5.97 17.32 -8.02
C LEU A 155 -7.04 18.35 -8.43
N LYS A 156 -8.21 17.88 -8.86
CA LYS A 156 -9.34 18.76 -9.18
C LYS A 156 -9.75 19.63 -8.00
N ASN A 157 -9.82 19.06 -6.80
CA ASN A 157 -10.17 19.81 -5.57
C ASN A 157 -9.08 20.83 -5.20
N ALA A 158 -7.82 20.55 -5.56
CA ALA A 158 -6.69 21.47 -5.38
C ALA A 158 -6.54 22.51 -6.52
N GLY A 159 -7.44 22.53 -7.52
CA GLY A 159 -7.33 23.40 -8.69
C GLY A 159 -6.17 23.02 -9.62
N LYS A 160 -5.75 21.77 -9.61
CA LYS A 160 -4.61 21.24 -10.39
C LYS A 160 -5.08 20.18 -11.36
N ARG A 161 -4.22 19.86 -12.33
CA ARG A 161 -4.42 18.77 -13.29
C ARG A 161 -3.09 18.09 -13.62
N MET A 162 -3.16 16.84 -14.03
CA MET A 162 -2.05 15.98 -14.44
C MET A 162 -2.52 15.11 -15.60
N SER A 163 -1.64 14.75 -16.52
CA SER A 163 -1.96 13.80 -17.56
C SER A 163 -2.21 12.40 -16.97
N GLN A 164 -2.96 11.55 -17.68
CA GLN A 164 -3.17 10.17 -17.23
C GLN A 164 -1.85 9.38 -17.21
N ASP A 165 -0.96 9.64 -18.16
CA ASP A 165 0.35 8.99 -18.24
C ASP A 165 1.23 9.38 -17.05
N ASP A 166 1.23 10.66 -16.65
CA ASP A 166 1.99 11.13 -15.49
C ASP A 166 1.38 10.62 -14.18
N ALA A 167 0.05 10.51 -14.09
CA ALA A 167 -0.61 9.90 -12.94
C ALA A 167 -0.30 8.40 -12.83
N THR A 168 -0.21 7.69 -13.94
CA THR A 168 0.23 6.29 -13.97
C THR A 168 1.69 6.18 -13.55
N TYR A 169 2.54 7.07 -14.07
CA TYR A 169 3.94 7.17 -13.68
C TYR A 169 4.11 7.42 -12.17
N LEU A 170 3.31 8.34 -11.61
CA LEU A 170 3.31 8.61 -10.17
C LEU A 170 3.00 7.35 -9.35
N ILE A 171 1.99 6.57 -9.78
CA ILE A 171 1.65 5.29 -9.11
C ILE A 171 2.81 4.29 -9.22
N ASP A 172 3.49 4.24 -10.37
CA ASP A 172 4.62 3.33 -10.57
C ASP A 172 5.83 3.70 -9.70
N VAL A 173 6.08 5.00 -9.51
CA VAL A 173 7.18 5.53 -8.68
C VAL A 173 6.88 5.36 -7.18
N ILE A 174 5.67 5.73 -6.73
CA ILE A 174 5.31 5.75 -5.30
C ILE A 174 4.83 4.38 -4.81
N GLY A 175 4.21 3.60 -5.71
CA GLY A 175 3.50 2.37 -5.39
C GLY A 175 2.01 2.61 -5.16
N THR A 176 1.32 1.54 -4.75
CA THR A 176 -0.14 1.52 -4.61
C THR A 176 -0.65 1.89 -3.22
N ASP A 177 0.23 2.31 -2.31
CA ASP A 177 -0.14 2.80 -0.97
C ASP A 177 -0.81 4.18 -1.08
N MET A 178 -2.09 4.23 -0.78
CA MET A 178 -2.89 5.46 -0.92
C MET A 178 -2.41 6.58 0.00
N GLY A 179 -1.92 6.26 1.19
CA GLY A 179 -1.39 7.24 2.14
C GLY A 179 -0.14 7.93 1.61
N LYS A 180 0.78 7.14 1.04
CA LYS A 180 1.99 7.67 0.38
C LYS A 180 1.62 8.50 -0.83
N LEU A 181 0.73 8.01 -1.70
CA LEU A 181 0.28 8.75 -2.89
C LEU A 181 -0.30 10.11 -2.53
N ILE A 182 -1.17 10.20 -1.52
CA ILE A 182 -1.73 11.48 -1.07
C ILE A 182 -0.66 12.40 -0.53
N SER A 183 0.28 11.89 0.28
CA SER A 183 1.38 12.70 0.83
C SER A 183 2.28 13.26 -0.27
N GLU A 184 2.58 12.48 -1.31
CA GLU A 184 3.36 12.97 -2.46
C GLU A 184 2.56 13.98 -3.30
N LEU A 185 1.24 13.73 -3.49
CA LEU A 185 0.37 14.70 -4.17
C LEU A 185 0.28 16.04 -3.44
N GLU A 186 0.24 16.04 -2.10
CA GLU A 186 0.29 17.28 -1.30
C GLU A 186 1.57 18.08 -1.60
N LYS A 187 2.73 17.41 -1.63
CA LYS A 187 4.00 18.06 -1.97
C LYS A 187 4.01 18.60 -3.40
N LEU A 188 3.51 17.84 -4.37
CA LEU A 188 3.43 18.24 -5.77
C LEU A 188 2.50 19.45 -5.96
N VAL A 189 1.35 19.48 -5.28
CA VAL A 189 0.41 20.62 -5.30
C VAL A 189 1.06 21.88 -4.72
N CYS A 190 1.79 21.75 -3.61
CA CYS A 190 2.53 22.86 -3.02
C CYS A 190 3.65 23.36 -3.94
N PHE A 191 4.40 22.46 -4.57
CA PHE A 191 5.48 22.83 -5.51
C PHE A 191 4.96 23.53 -6.76
N ALA A 192 3.86 23.04 -7.30
CA ALA A 192 3.21 23.62 -8.47
C ALA A 192 2.30 24.83 -8.11
N TYR A 193 2.60 25.57 -7.04
CA TYR A 193 1.69 26.59 -6.46
C TYR A 193 1.10 27.56 -7.50
N GLU A 194 1.94 28.11 -8.39
CA GLU A 194 1.51 29.08 -9.41
C GLU A 194 1.06 28.43 -10.73
N ARG A 195 1.31 27.12 -10.92
CA ARG A 195 1.01 26.39 -12.14
C ARG A 195 -0.22 25.50 -11.95
N GLU A 196 -1.08 25.45 -12.94
CA GLU A 196 -2.26 24.57 -12.94
C GLU A 196 -1.90 23.11 -13.27
N VAL A 197 -0.86 22.90 -14.10
CA VAL A 197 -0.44 21.59 -14.58
C VAL A 197 0.76 21.09 -13.79
N ILE A 198 0.66 19.87 -13.29
CA ILE A 198 1.77 19.11 -12.69
C ILE A 198 2.30 18.16 -13.77
N THR A 199 3.60 18.20 -14.00
CA THR A 199 4.28 17.45 -15.06
C THR A 199 5.10 16.28 -14.50
N ARG A 200 5.62 15.44 -15.39
CA ARG A 200 6.54 14.35 -15.02
C ARG A 200 7.80 14.87 -14.36
N GLU A 201 8.35 15.98 -14.84
CA GLU A 201 9.54 16.61 -14.26
C GLU A 201 9.32 17.04 -12.82
N ASP A 202 8.10 17.50 -12.47
CA ASP A 202 7.74 17.84 -11.09
C ASP A 202 7.76 16.60 -10.21
N ILE A 203 7.25 15.46 -10.73
CA ILE A 203 7.29 14.16 -10.02
C ILE A 203 8.74 13.75 -9.76
N ASP A 204 9.61 13.86 -10.78
CA ASP A 204 11.03 13.49 -10.68
C ASP A 204 11.81 14.36 -9.67
N ILE A 205 11.42 15.64 -9.53
CA ILE A 205 12.07 16.58 -8.60
C ILE A 205 11.57 16.41 -7.17
N ILE A 206 10.25 16.28 -6.99
CA ILE A 206 9.58 16.40 -5.67
C ILE A 206 9.34 15.08 -5.00
N CYS A 207 8.92 14.06 -5.77
CA CYS A 207 8.65 12.78 -5.17
C CYS A 207 9.95 12.15 -4.68
N SER A 208 9.96 11.83 -3.41
CA SER A 208 11.13 11.22 -2.78
C SER A 208 11.49 9.97 -3.57
N LYS A 209 12.69 9.95 -4.14
CA LYS A 209 13.24 8.73 -4.72
C LYS A 209 13.15 7.66 -3.63
N ASN A 210 12.35 6.65 -3.87
CA ASN A 210 12.20 5.57 -2.93
C ASN A 210 13.48 4.73 -2.88
N VAL A 211 13.54 3.80 -1.97
CA VAL A 211 14.70 2.90 -1.84
C VAL A 211 14.98 2.15 -3.14
N GLU A 212 13.92 1.82 -3.90
CA GLU A 212 14.01 1.10 -5.17
C GLU A 212 14.69 1.95 -6.24
N ASP A 213 14.39 3.24 -6.34
CA ASP A 213 15.04 4.15 -7.29
C ASP A 213 16.55 4.28 -7.01
N ARG A 214 16.96 4.30 -5.74
CA ARG A 214 18.38 4.30 -5.38
C ARG A 214 19.09 3.00 -5.76
N ILE A 215 18.40 1.88 -5.65
CA ILE A 215 18.91 0.58 -6.16
C ILE A 215 19.03 0.63 -7.69
N PHE A 216 18.06 1.24 -8.40
CA PHE A 216 18.17 1.45 -9.85
C PHE A 216 19.41 2.26 -10.23
N GLU A 217 19.64 3.41 -9.57
CA GLU A 217 20.82 4.25 -9.80
C GLU A 217 22.12 3.49 -9.48
N MET A 218 22.10 2.66 -8.43
CA MET A 218 23.23 1.83 -8.03
C MET A 218 23.57 0.77 -9.10
N ILE A 219 22.56 0.13 -9.70
CA ILE A 219 22.75 -0.82 -10.79
C ILE A 219 23.26 -0.10 -12.05
N ASP A 220 22.75 1.09 -12.38
CA ASP A 220 23.27 1.91 -13.47
C ASP A 220 24.76 2.24 -13.28
N ALA A 221 25.16 2.56 -12.05
CA ALA A 221 26.58 2.81 -11.72
C ALA A 221 27.42 1.53 -11.86
N ILE A 222 26.90 0.39 -11.40
CA ILE A 222 27.54 -0.94 -11.57
C ILE A 222 27.76 -1.23 -13.07
N MET A 223 26.73 -1.01 -13.90
CA MET A 223 26.82 -1.26 -15.33
C MET A 223 27.79 -0.35 -16.05
N LYS A 224 27.93 0.88 -15.57
CA LYS A 224 28.92 1.88 -16.07
C LYS A 224 30.32 1.66 -15.47
N LYS A 225 30.47 0.67 -14.58
CA LYS A 225 31.70 0.40 -13.81
C LYS A 225 32.16 1.60 -12.97
N ASP A 226 31.21 2.46 -12.59
CA ASP A 226 31.45 3.62 -11.74
C ASP A 226 31.33 3.24 -10.27
N MET A 227 32.44 2.75 -9.71
CA MET A 227 32.51 2.32 -8.32
C MET A 227 32.20 3.46 -7.35
N GLN A 228 32.62 4.68 -7.65
CA GLN A 228 32.40 5.82 -6.76
C GLN A 228 30.91 6.11 -6.61
N VAL A 229 30.20 6.26 -7.73
CA VAL A 229 28.75 6.49 -7.72
C VAL A 229 28.00 5.32 -7.10
N CYS A 230 28.43 4.07 -7.34
CA CYS A 230 27.84 2.89 -6.73
C CYS A 230 27.93 2.95 -5.19
N MET A 231 29.13 3.28 -4.66
CA MET A 231 29.35 3.41 -3.21
C MET A 231 28.61 4.60 -2.61
N ASP A 232 28.54 5.73 -3.30
CA ASP A 232 27.77 6.90 -2.84
C ASP A 232 26.27 6.53 -2.69
N ARG A 233 25.68 5.79 -3.65
CA ARG A 233 24.31 5.31 -3.55
C ARG A 233 24.11 4.29 -2.43
N TYR A 234 25.11 3.45 -2.19
CA TYR A 234 25.10 2.53 -1.05
C TYR A 234 25.08 3.26 0.29
N GLU A 235 25.95 4.26 0.49
CA GLU A 235 25.96 5.08 1.70
C GLU A 235 24.65 5.89 1.87
N ASP A 236 24.04 6.38 0.79
CA ASP A 236 22.69 6.98 0.83
C ASP A 236 21.64 6.03 1.39
N LEU A 237 21.69 4.73 1.00
CA LEU A 237 20.79 3.71 1.51
C LEU A 237 21.04 3.40 2.98
N LEU A 238 22.30 3.37 3.40
CA LEU A 238 22.66 3.19 4.81
C LEU A 238 22.18 4.38 5.67
N ALA A 239 22.28 5.62 5.16
CA ALA A 239 21.77 6.82 5.82
C ALA A 239 20.26 6.76 6.03
N LEU A 240 19.52 6.10 5.12
CA LEU A 240 18.09 5.79 5.27
C LEU A 240 17.81 4.60 6.21
N LYS A 241 18.84 4.10 6.93
CA LYS A 241 18.77 2.95 7.84
C LYS A 241 18.34 1.64 7.17
N ILE A 242 18.63 1.49 5.88
CA ILE A 242 18.45 0.22 5.18
C ILE A 242 19.62 -0.69 5.53
N GLN A 243 19.32 -1.89 6.01
CA GLN A 243 20.34 -2.87 6.36
C GLN A 243 21.10 -3.37 5.14
N PRO A 244 22.44 -3.55 5.19
CA PRO A 244 23.23 -4.05 4.05
C PRO A 244 22.72 -5.37 3.48
N ALA A 245 22.32 -6.31 4.32
CA ALA A 245 21.72 -7.58 3.90
C ALA A 245 20.46 -7.37 3.04
N ARG A 246 19.63 -6.38 3.38
CA ARG A 246 18.45 -6.04 2.58
C ARG A 246 18.81 -5.45 1.22
N ILE A 247 19.90 -4.68 1.13
CA ILE A 247 20.42 -4.14 -0.13
C ILE A 247 20.86 -5.28 -1.05
N ILE A 248 21.57 -6.30 -0.53
CA ILE A 248 21.95 -7.50 -1.29
C ILE A 248 20.72 -8.16 -1.92
N VAL A 249 19.68 -8.41 -1.12
CA VAL A 249 18.43 -9.05 -1.60
C VAL A 249 17.71 -8.19 -2.64
N MET A 250 17.76 -6.85 -2.51
CA MET A 250 17.15 -5.94 -3.49
C MET A 250 17.90 -5.93 -4.81
N LEU A 251 19.23 -5.96 -4.78
CA LEU A 251 20.07 -6.08 -5.98
C LEU A 251 19.81 -7.43 -6.69
N GLU A 252 19.81 -8.53 -5.95
CA GLU A 252 19.50 -9.87 -6.47
C GLU A 252 18.15 -9.88 -7.19
N LYS A 253 17.10 -9.39 -6.53
CA LYS A 253 15.75 -9.31 -7.10
C LYS A 253 15.73 -8.52 -8.41
N GLN A 254 16.45 -7.41 -8.47
CA GLN A 254 16.48 -6.59 -9.67
C GLN A 254 17.25 -7.26 -10.81
N PHE A 255 18.41 -7.87 -10.52
CA PHE A 255 19.14 -8.66 -11.52
C PHE A 255 18.33 -9.86 -12.02
N LEU A 256 17.57 -10.53 -11.17
CA LEU A 256 16.66 -11.61 -11.57
C LEU A 256 15.59 -11.10 -12.54
N TRP A 257 14.98 -9.95 -12.28
CA TRP A 257 14.03 -9.33 -13.21
C TRP A 257 14.67 -8.98 -14.54
N MET A 258 15.86 -8.35 -14.51
CA MET A 258 16.60 -8.01 -15.73
C MET A 258 16.92 -9.26 -16.55
N LEU A 259 17.37 -10.33 -15.89
CA LEU A 259 17.66 -11.62 -16.52
C LEU A 259 16.42 -12.24 -17.17
N GLN A 260 15.30 -12.28 -16.45
CA GLN A 260 14.04 -12.84 -16.94
C GLN A 260 13.51 -12.05 -18.13
N LEU A 261 13.42 -10.73 -18.02
CA LEU A 261 12.88 -9.86 -19.07
C LEU A 261 13.75 -9.88 -20.32
N LYS A 262 15.08 -9.88 -20.16
CA LYS A 262 16.01 -9.99 -21.29
C LYS A 262 15.90 -11.34 -21.97
N SER A 263 15.81 -12.42 -21.21
CA SER A 263 15.59 -13.77 -21.75
C SER A 263 14.30 -13.86 -22.56
N MET A 264 13.21 -13.25 -22.09
CA MET A 264 11.95 -13.18 -22.87
C MET A 264 12.14 -12.40 -24.18
N SER A 265 12.81 -11.24 -24.12
CA SER A 265 13.09 -10.42 -25.30
C SER A 265 13.95 -11.16 -26.34
N GLU A 266 15.01 -11.87 -25.92
CA GLU A 266 15.87 -12.68 -26.79
C GLU A 266 15.16 -13.90 -27.37
N ASN A 267 14.13 -14.43 -26.69
CA ASN A 267 13.26 -15.49 -27.18
C ASN A 267 12.13 -14.98 -28.09
N GLY A 268 12.18 -13.70 -28.53
CA GLY A 268 11.27 -13.14 -29.53
C GLY A 268 9.96 -12.57 -29.00
N TYR A 269 9.79 -12.44 -27.68
CA TYR A 269 8.61 -11.74 -27.14
C TYR A 269 8.74 -10.23 -27.37
N HIS A 270 7.68 -9.64 -27.94
CA HIS A 270 7.62 -8.18 -28.09
C HIS A 270 7.39 -7.49 -26.74
N LEU A 271 7.81 -6.23 -26.63
CA LEU A 271 7.65 -5.43 -25.39
C LEU A 271 6.23 -5.48 -24.83
N GLN A 272 5.22 -5.42 -25.71
CA GLN A 272 3.82 -5.46 -25.28
C GLN A 272 3.43 -6.81 -24.64
N ASP A 273 3.92 -7.93 -25.20
CA ASP A 273 3.66 -9.26 -24.67
C ASP A 273 4.34 -9.45 -23.29
N ILE A 274 5.55 -8.92 -23.14
CA ILE A 274 6.30 -8.93 -21.87
C ILE A 274 5.54 -8.13 -20.81
N ILE A 275 5.09 -6.92 -21.16
CA ILE A 275 4.29 -6.07 -20.25
C ILE A 275 3.01 -6.80 -19.85
N GLU A 276 2.28 -7.38 -20.82
CA GLU A 276 1.04 -8.10 -20.53
C GLU A 276 1.25 -9.33 -19.65
N THR A 277 2.39 -9.99 -19.77
CA THR A 277 2.69 -11.20 -19.00
C THR A 277 3.18 -10.89 -17.58
N ILE A 278 4.00 -9.86 -17.42
CA ILE A 278 4.71 -9.56 -16.18
C ILE A 278 4.02 -8.45 -15.37
N ALA A 279 3.64 -7.34 -16.02
CA ALA A 279 3.04 -6.20 -15.32
C ALA A 279 1.57 -6.43 -14.97
N TYR A 280 0.95 -7.43 -15.58
CA TYR A 280 -0.45 -7.76 -15.32
C TYR A 280 -0.67 -9.27 -15.15
N LYS A 281 -1.54 -9.62 -14.20
CA LYS A 281 -2.06 -10.98 -14.02
C LYS A 281 -3.49 -11.04 -14.54
N LYS A 282 -3.82 -12.12 -15.25
CA LYS A 282 -5.18 -12.45 -15.63
C LYS A 282 -5.75 -13.39 -14.58
N GLU A 283 -6.66 -12.89 -13.75
CA GLU A 283 -7.38 -13.70 -12.76
C GLU A 283 -8.79 -13.93 -13.29
N SER A 284 -9.15 -15.19 -13.52
CA SER A 284 -10.54 -15.54 -13.85
C SER A 284 -11.37 -15.62 -12.57
N ASP A 285 -12.48 -14.93 -12.57
CA ASP A 285 -13.48 -15.02 -11.52
C ASP A 285 -14.10 -16.43 -11.55
N PRO A 286 -13.99 -17.22 -10.47
CA PRO A 286 -14.45 -18.61 -10.45
C PRO A 286 -15.97 -18.76 -10.65
N GLU A 287 -16.77 -17.72 -10.36
CA GLU A 287 -18.23 -17.78 -10.42
C GLU A 287 -18.79 -17.25 -11.75
N THR A 288 -18.13 -16.25 -12.34
CA THR A 288 -18.64 -15.58 -13.54
C THR A 288 -17.85 -15.91 -14.80
N GLY A 289 -16.67 -16.53 -14.68
CA GLY A 289 -15.73 -16.74 -15.78
C GLY A 289 -15.11 -15.45 -16.34
N ALA A 290 -15.43 -14.29 -15.76
CA ALA A 290 -14.91 -13.00 -16.22
C ALA A 290 -13.41 -12.89 -15.87
N VAL A 291 -12.59 -12.57 -16.87
CA VAL A 291 -11.16 -12.35 -16.68
C VAL A 291 -10.93 -10.93 -16.19
N LYS A 292 -10.45 -10.78 -14.96
CA LYS A 292 -9.98 -9.51 -14.42
C LYS A 292 -8.48 -9.38 -14.65
N ARG A 293 -8.05 -8.19 -15.04
CA ARG A 293 -6.65 -7.82 -15.14
C ARG A 293 -6.25 -7.17 -13.80
N THR A 294 -5.34 -7.81 -13.07
CA THR A 294 -4.78 -7.31 -11.81
C THR A 294 -3.31 -6.96 -12.01
N ARG A 295 -2.76 -6.10 -11.14
CA ARG A 295 -1.35 -5.71 -11.21
C ARG A 295 -0.46 -6.93 -10.98
N GLY A 296 0.58 -7.05 -11.80
CA GLY A 296 1.62 -8.06 -11.67
C GLY A 296 2.66 -7.71 -10.60
N PRO A 297 3.74 -8.49 -10.51
CA PRO A 297 4.77 -8.33 -9.49
C PRO A 297 5.61 -7.04 -9.68
N ILE A 298 5.71 -6.51 -10.89
CA ILE A 298 6.32 -5.23 -11.21
C ILE A 298 5.43 -4.45 -12.18
N GLY A 299 5.47 -3.11 -12.12
CA GLY A 299 4.67 -2.25 -12.99
C GLY A 299 5.22 -2.13 -14.41
N GLU A 300 4.40 -1.61 -15.33
CA GLU A 300 4.78 -1.42 -16.73
C GLU A 300 6.03 -0.53 -16.88
N TYR A 301 6.12 0.54 -16.10
CA TYR A 301 7.27 1.43 -16.08
C TYR A 301 8.57 0.68 -15.68
N GLN A 302 8.49 -0.13 -14.62
CA GLN A 302 9.62 -0.94 -14.16
C GLN A 302 10.06 -1.97 -15.21
N VAL A 303 9.12 -2.61 -15.92
CA VAL A 303 9.45 -3.52 -17.03
C VAL A 303 10.28 -2.81 -18.10
N LYS A 304 9.87 -1.58 -18.50
CA LYS A 304 10.58 -0.78 -19.49
C LYS A 304 12.00 -0.42 -19.03
N ILE A 305 12.15 0.02 -17.79
CA ILE A 305 13.47 0.39 -17.22
C ILE A 305 14.36 -0.84 -17.12
N TYR A 306 13.89 -1.95 -16.57
CA TYR A 306 14.70 -3.17 -16.46
C TYR A 306 15.16 -3.69 -17.83
N LEU A 307 14.30 -3.65 -18.86
CA LEU A 307 14.71 -4.00 -20.21
C LEU A 307 15.75 -3.04 -20.79
N GLN A 308 15.59 -1.74 -20.53
CA GLN A 308 16.57 -0.74 -20.97
C GLN A 308 17.93 -0.97 -20.30
N GLN A 309 17.96 -1.20 -18.98
CA GLN A 309 19.19 -1.51 -18.22
C GLN A 309 19.80 -2.83 -18.67
N ALA A 310 19.00 -3.85 -18.92
CA ALA A 310 19.47 -5.17 -19.34
C ALA A 310 19.97 -5.22 -20.78
N SER A 311 19.52 -4.29 -21.64
CA SER A 311 19.82 -4.29 -23.08
C SER A 311 21.32 -4.41 -23.40
N PRO A 312 22.22 -3.61 -22.81
CA PRO A 312 23.66 -3.65 -23.12
C PRO A 312 24.39 -4.86 -22.49
N ILE A 313 23.75 -5.64 -21.61
CA ILE A 313 24.42 -6.66 -20.79
C ILE A 313 24.19 -8.04 -21.38
N ALA A 314 25.21 -8.88 -21.47
CA ALA A 314 25.05 -10.27 -21.90
C ALA A 314 24.25 -11.07 -20.86
N LEU A 315 23.42 -12.04 -21.31
CA LEU A 315 22.65 -12.92 -20.41
C LEU A 315 23.58 -13.64 -19.42
N GLY A 316 24.75 -14.11 -19.86
CA GLY A 316 25.72 -14.76 -19.00
C GLY A 316 26.26 -13.86 -17.89
N ASP A 317 26.37 -12.55 -18.12
CA ASP A 317 26.84 -11.61 -17.09
C ASP A 317 25.72 -11.30 -16.08
N LEU A 318 24.47 -11.24 -16.53
CA LEU A 318 23.32 -11.16 -15.62
C LEU A 318 23.20 -12.40 -14.74
N GLN A 319 23.44 -13.60 -15.29
CA GLN A 319 23.48 -14.84 -14.51
C GLN A 319 24.59 -14.81 -13.45
N LYS A 320 25.78 -14.34 -13.83
CA LYS A 320 26.90 -14.17 -12.88
C LYS A 320 26.55 -13.15 -11.79
N ALA A 321 25.89 -12.03 -12.15
CA ALA A 321 25.47 -11.02 -11.18
C ALA A 321 24.54 -11.60 -10.12
N VAL A 322 23.53 -12.40 -10.53
CA VAL A 322 22.63 -13.11 -9.62
C VAL A 322 23.43 -14.06 -8.71
N SER A 323 24.33 -14.90 -9.28
CA SER A 323 25.14 -15.83 -8.50
C SER A 323 26.08 -15.14 -7.50
N LEU A 324 26.58 -13.94 -7.83
CA LEU A 324 27.37 -13.12 -6.90
C LEU A 324 26.53 -12.62 -5.74
N CYS A 325 25.27 -12.22 -6.00
CA CYS A 325 24.35 -11.81 -4.94
C CYS A 325 24.01 -12.99 -4.01
N GLU A 326 23.70 -14.17 -4.56
CA GLU A 326 23.46 -15.39 -3.79
C GLU A 326 24.67 -15.75 -2.91
N THR A 327 25.89 -15.68 -3.47
CA THR A 327 27.13 -15.92 -2.71
C THR A 327 27.30 -14.93 -1.56
N ALA A 328 27.03 -13.65 -1.78
CA ALA A 328 27.13 -12.62 -0.74
C ALA A 328 26.11 -12.84 0.38
N ASP A 329 24.89 -13.25 0.04
CA ASP A 329 23.83 -13.59 1.01
C ASP A 329 24.21 -14.84 1.85
N GLU A 330 24.77 -15.87 1.20
CA GLU A 330 25.28 -17.04 1.90
C GLU A 330 26.47 -16.73 2.81
N ASP A 331 27.42 -15.89 2.38
CA ASP A 331 28.58 -15.48 3.18
C ASP A 331 28.15 -14.75 4.45
N PHE A 332 27.13 -13.90 4.35
CA PHE A 332 26.52 -13.25 5.50
C PHE A 332 25.78 -14.25 6.40
N LYS A 333 24.84 -15.05 5.85
CA LYS A 333 24.01 -15.99 6.62
C LYS A 333 24.81 -17.08 7.31
N SER A 334 25.92 -17.51 6.71
CA SER A 334 26.83 -18.50 7.32
C SER A 334 27.82 -17.90 8.32
N GLY A 335 27.84 -16.58 8.50
CA GLY A 335 28.75 -15.88 9.40
C GLY A 335 30.20 -15.79 8.89
N ARG A 336 30.45 -16.12 7.60
CA ARG A 336 31.78 -15.94 6.98
C ARG A 336 32.18 -14.47 6.85
N MET A 337 31.20 -13.61 6.63
CA MET A 337 31.37 -12.15 6.58
C MET A 337 30.26 -11.45 7.38
N ASN A 338 30.54 -10.25 7.93
CA ASN A 338 29.45 -9.43 8.39
C ASN A 338 28.68 -8.81 7.20
N GLU A 339 27.44 -8.39 7.43
CA GLU A 339 26.55 -7.91 6.37
C GLU A 339 27.11 -6.74 5.57
N ARG A 340 27.85 -5.80 6.23
CA ARG A 340 28.46 -4.66 5.55
C ARG A 340 29.59 -5.09 4.63
N MET A 341 30.49 -5.95 5.11
CA MET A 341 31.58 -6.49 4.30
C MET A 341 31.08 -7.29 3.11
N ALA A 342 30.03 -8.11 3.31
CA ALA A 342 29.44 -8.91 2.22
C ALA A 342 28.86 -8.00 1.14
N ALA A 343 28.13 -6.93 1.51
CA ALA A 343 27.55 -5.97 0.56
C ALA A 343 28.65 -5.18 -0.18
N GLU A 344 29.64 -4.65 0.51
CA GLU A 344 30.74 -3.88 -0.10
C GLU A 344 31.58 -4.77 -1.06
N ALA A 345 31.89 -6.01 -0.65
CA ALA A 345 32.59 -6.97 -1.50
C ALA A 345 31.76 -7.34 -2.75
N LEU A 346 30.44 -7.48 -2.59
CA LEU A 346 29.54 -7.73 -3.71
C LEU A 346 29.60 -6.58 -4.74
N MET A 347 29.50 -5.32 -4.31
CA MET A 347 29.55 -4.17 -5.21
C MET A 347 30.85 -4.10 -5.99
N VAL A 348 32.00 -4.38 -5.32
CA VAL A 348 33.31 -4.45 -6.00
C VAL A 348 33.32 -5.54 -7.07
N LYS A 349 32.77 -6.72 -6.79
CA LYS A 349 32.69 -7.83 -7.75
C LYS A 349 31.75 -7.51 -8.90
N LEU A 350 30.59 -6.89 -8.62
CA LEU A 350 29.61 -6.51 -9.64
C LEU A 350 30.17 -5.44 -10.60
N CYS A 351 30.86 -4.42 -10.10
CA CYS A 351 31.49 -3.41 -10.96
C CYS A 351 32.63 -3.96 -11.86
N LYS A 352 33.18 -5.14 -11.54
CA LYS A 352 34.19 -5.84 -12.34
C LYS A 352 33.59 -6.88 -13.28
N LEU A 353 32.27 -7.01 -13.37
CA LEU A 353 31.62 -7.94 -14.27
C LEU A 353 31.95 -7.61 -15.73
N GLY A 354 32.35 -8.63 -16.52
CA GLY A 354 32.69 -8.49 -17.92
C GLY A 354 34.14 -7.99 -18.18
N GLU A 355 35.00 -7.95 -17.13
CA GLU A 355 36.45 -7.92 -17.29
C GLU A 355 36.94 -9.37 -17.44
#